data_a80ddbe076d32cb9ed702fada9ad1377
#
_entry.id   a80ddbe076d32cb9ed702fada9ad1377
#
_cell.length_a   1.000
_cell.length_b   1.000
_cell.length_c   1.000
_cell.angle_alpha   90.00
_cell.angle_beta   90.00
_cell.angle_gamma   90.00
#
_symmetry.space_group_name_H-M   'P 1'
#
loop_
_entity.id
_entity.type
_entity.pdbx_description
1 polymer ?
#
loop_
_entity_poly.entity_id
_entity_poly.type
_entity_poly.pdbx_seq_one_letter_code
_entity_poly.pdbx_strand_id
1 'polypeptide(L)'
;DAELYYNDYNMWAEGKRNTVVKLIGELRKRGLRIDAVGMQSHMGMDHPDLREYEKSIEAFAAAGVKVMVTEFDMSALPTAYAGADIAGGGMKSNRKLNPYPDSLPAEVYDAWHARMEKVLEILLRHSDDITRVTFWGVCDGDSWLNGFPVRGRTDYALPFDRKHNAKPIVKRFIEMCGEIPADGGADNTGVEDNRK
;
A
#
# COMPACT_ATOMS: atom_id res chain seq x y z
N ASP A 1 -10.64 2.13 -23.32
CA ASP A 1 -9.49 1.21 -23.34
C ASP A 1 -9.04 0.94 -21.92
N ALA A 2 -8.73 -0.33 -21.61
CA ALA A 2 -8.22 -0.70 -20.29
C ALA A 2 -6.74 -0.34 -20.17
N GLU A 3 -6.31 0.09 -18.97
CA GLU A 3 -4.89 0.23 -18.63
C GLU A 3 -4.31 -1.15 -18.26
N LEU A 4 -3.07 -1.39 -18.68
CA LEU A 4 -2.37 -2.65 -18.43
C LEU A 4 -1.33 -2.49 -17.32
N TYR A 5 -1.52 -3.22 -16.23
CA TYR A 5 -0.65 -3.21 -15.06
C TYR A 5 0.08 -4.56 -14.91
N TYR A 6 1.38 -4.50 -14.65
CA TYR A 6 2.08 -5.63 -14.04
C TYR A 6 1.95 -5.51 -12.52
N ASN A 7 1.24 -6.44 -11.89
CA ASN A 7 0.98 -6.41 -10.43
C ASN A 7 1.67 -7.56 -9.71
N ASP A 8 2.41 -7.25 -8.63
CA ASP A 8 3.11 -8.28 -7.86
C ASP A 8 3.34 -7.83 -6.40
N TYR A 9 3.67 -8.79 -5.54
CA TYR A 9 4.07 -8.56 -4.15
C TYR A 9 5.58 -8.30 -4.02
N ASN A 10 6.02 -7.81 -2.85
CA ASN A 10 7.42 -7.52 -2.52
C ASN A 10 8.15 -6.67 -3.58
N MET A 11 7.44 -5.76 -4.22
CA MET A 11 7.98 -4.90 -5.27
C MET A 11 9.01 -3.89 -4.75
N TRP A 12 9.12 -3.75 -3.43
CA TRP A 12 10.15 -2.97 -2.74
C TRP A 12 11.54 -3.61 -2.77
N ALA A 13 11.62 -4.94 -2.99
CA ALA A 13 12.88 -5.66 -3.01
C ALA A 13 13.72 -5.27 -4.25
N GLU A 14 14.98 -4.89 -4.04
CA GLU A 14 15.87 -4.41 -5.10
C GLU A 14 15.95 -5.35 -6.31
N GLY A 15 16.12 -6.65 -6.08
CA GLY A 15 16.20 -7.62 -7.17
C GLY A 15 14.92 -7.69 -7.99
N LYS A 16 13.75 -7.63 -7.34
CA LYS A 16 12.45 -7.61 -8.02
C LYS A 16 12.25 -6.28 -8.77
N ARG A 17 12.50 -5.15 -8.12
CA ARG A 17 12.48 -3.82 -8.74
C ARG A 17 13.29 -3.78 -10.03
N ASN A 18 14.56 -4.21 -9.97
CA ASN A 18 15.45 -4.23 -11.13
C ASN A 18 14.95 -5.15 -12.24
N THR A 19 14.37 -6.29 -11.88
CA THR A 19 13.78 -7.23 -12.85
C THR A 19 12.56 -6.64 -13.55
N VAL A 20 11.69 -5.95 -12.82
CA VAL A 20 10.50 -5.31 -13.37
C VAL A 20 10.85 -4.13 -14.26
N VAL A 21 11.84 -3.31 -13.89
CA VAL A 21 12.35 -2.24 -14.76
C VAL A 21 12.87 -2.81 -16.10
N LYS A 22 13.61 -3.92 -16.06
CA LYS A 22 14.03 -4.62 -17.29
C LYS A 22 12.86 -5.14 -18.09
N LEU A 23 11.87 -5.74 -17.44
CA LEU A 23 10.64 -6.22 -18.10
C LEU A 23 9.92 -5.10 -18.86
N ILE A 24 9.74 -3.93 -18.21
CA ILE A 24 9.13 -2.74 -18.85
C ILE A 24 9.92 -2.36 -20.12
N GLY A 25 11.25 -2.29 -20.02
CA GLY A 25 12.11 -1.98 -21.15
C GLY A 25 12.01 -2.99 -22.29
N GLU A 26 11.95 -4.29 -21.99
CA GLU A 26 11.79 -5.34 -23.01
C GLU A 26 10.42 -5.34 -23.68
N LEU A 27 9.35 -5.09 -22.92
CA LEU A 27 8.00 -4.96 -23.46
C LEU A 27 7.94 -3.79 -24.48
N ARG A 28 8.47 -2.63 -24.09
CA ARG A 28 8.51 -1.44 -24.97
C ARG A 28 9.35 -1.64 -26.22
N LYS A 29 10.52 -2.28 -26.12
CA LYS A 29 11.33 -2.62 -27.29
C LYS A 29 10.58 -3.49 -28.30
N ARG A 30 9.65 -4.31 -27.84
CA ARG A 30 8.80 -5.16 -28.68
C ARG A 30 7.52 -4.44 -29.15
N GLY A 31 7.35 -3.17 -28.85
CA GLY A 31 6.14 -2.41 -29.18
C GLY A 31 4.91 -2.83 -28.37
N LEU A 32 5.10 -3.51 -27.23
CA LEU A 32 4.02 -3.94 -26.36
C LEU A 32 3.69 -2.85 -25.33
N ARG A 33 2.41 -2.69 -25.06
CA ARG A 33 1.90 -1.71 -24.11
C ARG A 33 2.09 -2.20 -22.67
N ILE A 34 2.55 -1.30 -21.82
CA ILE A 34 2.56 -1.39 -20.37
C ILE A 34 2.33 0.03 -19.84
N ASP A 35 1.28 0.25 -19.07
CA ASP A 35 0.88 1.57 -18.60
C ASP A 35 1.38 1.83 -17.19
N ALA A 36 1.35 0.80 -16.33
CA ALA A 36 1.73 0.96 -14.93
C ALA A 36 2.25 -0.32 -14.29
N VAL A 37 2.77 -0.15 -13.07
CA VAL A 37 3.15 -1.23 -12.15
C VAL A 37 2.24 -1.17 -10.93
N GLY A 38 1.66 -2.30 -10.56
CA GLY A 38 0.93 -2.50 -9.31
C GLY A 38 1.85 -3.05 -8.22
N MET A 39 1.96 -2.32 -7.12
CA MET A 39 2.63 -2.77 -5.91
C MET A 39 1.57 -3.24 -4.92
N GLN A 40 1.51 -4.54 -4.59
CA GLN A 40 0.50 -5.05 -3.64
C GLN A 40 0.61 -4.36 -2.28
N SER A 41 1.83 -4.17 -1.78
CA SER A 41 2.10 -3.41 -0.56
C SER A 41 1.53 -4.06 0.71
N HIS A 42 1.64 -5.37 0.82
CA HIS A 42 1.44 -6.06 2.10
C HIS A 42 2.65 -5.78 3.01
N MET A 43 2.42 -5.08 4.10
CA MET A 43 3.48 -4.59 4.98
C MET A 43 3.34 -5.13 6.40
N GLY A 44 4.39 -4.96 7.19
CA GLY A 44 4.40 -5.19 8.63
C GLY A 44 5.14 -4.09 9.37
N MET A 45 5.29 -4.24 10.67
CA MET A 45 5.98 -3.26 11.51
C MET A 45 7.48 -3.19 11.23
N ASP A 46 8.07 -4.25 10.72
CA ASP A 46 9.51 -4.42 10.47
C ASP A 46 9.87 -4.49 8.98
N HIS A 47 8.89 -4.49 8.09
CA HIS A 47 9.10 -4.55 6.64
C HIS A 47 7.98 -3.84 5.86
N PRO A 48 8.27 -3.37 4.64
CA PRO A 48 9.61 -3.20 4.04
C PRO A 48 10.43 -2.11 4.74
N ASP A 49 11.73 -2.03 4.42
CA ASP A 49 12.46 -0.78 4.60
C ASP A 49 11.79 0.31 3.75
N LEU A 50 11.42 1.44 4.36
CA LEU A 50 10.64 2.47 3.68
C LEU A 50 11.43 3.21 2.61
N ARG A 51 12.77 3.28 2.72
CA ARG A 51 13.63 3.85 1.67
C ARG A 51 13.66 2.94 0.44
N GLU A 52 13.72 1.63 0.64
CA GLU A 52 13.68 0.68 -0.47
C GLU A 52 12.30 0.66 -1.13
N TYR A 53 11.24 0.87 -0.35
CA TYR A 53 9.89 1.03 -0.88
C TYR A 53 9.79 2.28 -1.78
N GLU A 54 10.24 3.42 -1.30
CA GLU A 54 10.26 4.69 -2.02
C GLU A 54 11.11 4.60 -3.30
N LYS A 55 12.34 4.04 -3.22
CA LYS A 55 13.18 3.80 -4.40
C LYS A 55 12.48 2.96 -5.48
N SER A 56 11.56 2.09 -5.12
CA SER A 56 10.82 1.31 -6.11
C SER A 56 9.80 2.17 -6.85
N ILE A 57 9.09 3.05 -6.16
CA ILE A 57 8.19 4.03 -6.77
C ILE A 57 8.99 4.90 -7.76
N GLU A 58 10.11 5.48 -7.30
CA GLU A 58 10.99 6.31 -8.14
C GLU A 58 11.51 5.57 -9.37
N ALA A 59 11.94 4.31 -9.21
CA ALA A 59 12.48 3.51 -10.31
C ALA A 59 11.42 3.18 -11.38
N PHE A 60 10.18 2.90 -10.98
CA PHE A 60 9.09 2.63 -11.91
C PHE A 60 8.64 3.91 -12.61
N ALA A 61 8.54 5.04 -11.89
CA ALA A 61 8.27 6.34 -12.47
C ALA A 61 9.37 6.73 -13.48
N ALA A 62 10.65 6.57 -13.13
CA ALA A 62 11.77 6.80 -14.04
C ALA A 62 11.78 5.88 -15.27
N ALA A 63 11.23 4.66 -15.15
CA ALA A 63 11.00 3.78 -16.28
C ALA A 63 9.82 4.25 -17.17
N GLY A 64 9.14 5.34 -16.82
CA GLY A 64 8.08 5.99 -17.57
C GLY A 64 6.72 5.29 -17.46
N VAL A 65 6.45 4.53 -16.41
CA VAL A 65 5.15 3.94 -16.10
C VAL A 65 4.58 4.54 -14.83
N LYS A 66 3.26 4.54 -14.70
CA LYS A 66 2.59 4.91 -13.46
C LYS A 66 2.71 3.80 -12.42
N VAL A 67 2.47 4.15 -11.17
CA VAL A 67 2.43 3.23 -10.03
C VAL A 67 1.01 3.18 -9.46
N MET A 68 0.59 2.01 -9.03
CA MET A 68 -0.63 1.83 -8.27
C MET A 68 -0.34 0.95 -7.06
N VAL A 69 -0.79 1.38 -5.89
CA VAL A 69 -0.82 0.54 -4.70
C VAL A 69 -2.13 -0.26 -4.74
N THR A 70 -2.02 -1.59 -4.82
CA THR A 70 -3.16 -2.43 -5.21
C THR A 70 -3.82 -3.16 -4.06
N GLU A 71 -3.09 -3.47 -3.00
CA GLU A 71 -3.55 -4.37 -1.94
C GLU A 71 -3.00 -3.96 -0.56
N PHE A 72 -3.00 -2.65 -0.28
CA PHE A 72 -2.33 -2.12 0.91
C PHE A 72 -2.97 -2.61 2.20
N ASP A 73 -2.17 -3.24 3.00
CA ASP A 73 -2.40 -3.50 4.42
C ASP A 73 -1.09 -3.46 5.21
N MET A 74 -1.18 -3.27 6.52
CA MET A 74 0.00 -3.25 7.38
C MET A 74 -0.26 -4.00 8.68
N SER A 75 0.22 -5.25 8.75
CA SER A 75 0.10 -6.07 9.95
C SER A 75 0.73 -5.39 11.17
N ALA A 76 -0.01 -5.32 12.27
CA ALA A 76 0.50 -4.86 13.55
C ALA A 76 1.17 -5.99 14.37
N LEU A 77 1.11 -7.22 13.88
CA LEU A 77 1.62 -8.40 14.55
C LEU A 77 3.02 -8.79 14.06
N PRO A 78 3.77 -9.57 14.85
CA PRO A 78 5.06 -10.10 14.40
C PRO A 78 4.95 -10.84 13.07
N THR A 79 5.94 -10.61 12.19
CA THR A 79 6.01 -11.30 10.91
C THR A 79 6.13 -12.80 11.13
N ALA A 80 5.14 -13.53 10.64
CA ALA A 80 5.08 -14.96 10.83
C ALA A 80 5.94 -15.73 9.82
N TYR A 81 6.31 -15.07 8.72
CA TYR A 81 6.85 -15.73 7.56
C TYR A 81 7.57 -14.75 6.63
N ALA A 82 8.79 -15.06 6.27
CA ALA A 82 9.64 -14.19 5.44
C ALA A 82 9.55 -14.48 3.93
N GLY A 83 8.61 -15.29 3.48
CA GLY A 83 8.50 -15.70 2.08
C GLY A 83 7.09 -15.51 1.50
N ALA A 84 7.00 -15.67 0.21
CA ALA A 84 5.77 -15.53 -0.55
C ALA A 84 5.12 -16.89 -0.92
N ASP A 85 5.51 -17.96 -0.26
CA ASP A 85 4.95 -19.28 -0.52
C ASP A 85 3.55 -19.43 0.11
N ILE A 86 2.54 -19.21 -0.69
CA ILE A 86 1.14 -19.37 -0.31
C ILE A 86 0.82 -20.86 -0.02
N ALA A 87 1.55 -21.80 -0.59
CA ALA A 87 1.34 -23.24 -0.36
C ALA A 87 1.73 -23.66 1.06
N GLY A 88 2.64 -22.95 1.71
CA GLY A 88 3.01 -23.15 3.13
C GLY A 88 2.03 -22.60 4.16
N GLY A 89 0.92 -22.00 3.71
CA GLY A 89 -0.08 -21.41 4.59
C GLY A 89 -0.80 -22.43 5.44
N GLY A 90 -1.04 -22.07 6.71
CA GLY A 90 -1.83 -22.89 7.62
C GLY A 90 -1.16 -23.15 8.96
N MET A 91 -0.15 -22.36 9.33
CA MET A 91 0.37 -22.38 10.70
C MET A 91 -0.77 -22.10 11.69
N LYS A 92 -0.81 -22.88 12.76
CA LYS A 92 -1.74 -22.60 13.85
C LYS A 92 -1.26 -21.40 14.66
N SER A 93 -2.20 -20.56 15.05
CA SER A 93 -1.95 -19.45 15.96
C SER A 93 -1.36 -19.96 17.27
N ASN A 94 -0.41 -19.22 17.80
CA ASN A 94 0.17 -19.39 19.12
C ASN A 94 0.49 -18.02 19.72
N ARG A 95 0.86 -17.96 20.99
CA ARG A 95 1.10 -16.70 21.71
C ARG A 95 2.20 -15.82 21.07
N LYS A 96 3.16 -16.41 20.36
CA LYS A 96 4.20 -15.63 19.67
C LYS A 96 3.68 -14.98 18.37
N LEU A 97 2.81 -15.69 17.66
CA LEU A 97 2.27 -15.26 16.37
C LEU A 97 0.98 -14.44 16.50
N ASN A 98 0.30 -14.52 17.63
CA ASN A 98 -0.89 -13.75 17.97
C ASN A 98 -0.79 -13.23 19.41
N PRO A 99 0.14 -12.32 19.69
CA PRO A 99 0.39 -11.84 21.05
C PRO A 99 -0.74 -10.98 21.61
N TYR A 100 -1.59 -10.41 20.78
CA TYR A 100 -2.62 -9.43 21.11
C TYR A 100 -4.02 -9.86 20.62
N PRO A 101 -4.59 -10.98 21.14
CA PRO A 101 -5.85 -11.50 20.63
C PRO A 101 -7.06 -10.60 20.92
N ASP A 102 -7.01 -9.82 21.98
CA ASP A 102 -8.15 -9.01 22.44
C ASP A 102 -8.05 -7.54 22.01
N SER A 103 -6.87 -6.93 22.15
CA SER A 103 -6.58 -5.54 21.76
C SER A 103 -5.09 -5.30 21.64
N LEU A 104 -4.69 -4.32 20.81
CA LEU A 104 -3.29 -3.86 20.78
C LEU A 104 -2.95 -3.09 22.05
N PRO A 105 -1.75 -3.31 22.65
CA PRO A 105 -1.18 -2.38 23.61
C PRO A 105 -1.05 -0.97 23.02
N ALA A 106 -1.20 0.06 23.84
CA ALA A 106 -1.15 1.44 23.38
C ALA A 106 0.14 1.76 22.60
N GLU A 107 1.28 1.30 23.11
CA GLU A 107 2.59 1.48 22.47
C GLU A 107 2.69 0.85 21.06
N VAL A 108 2.08 -0.32 20.86
CA VAL A 108 2.05 -0.99 19.55
C VAL A 108 1.08 -0.27 18.61
N TYR A 109 -0.05 0.17 19.15
CA TYR A 109 -1.04 0.94 18.42
C TYR A 109 -0.44 2.27 17.91
N ASP A 110 0.24 3.01 18.79
CA ASP A 110 0.88 4.28 18.43
C ASP A 110 2.03 4.08 17.44
N ALA A 111 2.84 3.04 17.60
CA ALA A 111 3.89 2.68 16.67
C ALA A 111 3.34 2.30 15.28
N TRP A 112 2.22 1.59 15.25
CA TRP A 112 1.54 1.25 13.99
C TRP A 112 1.05 2.52 13.28
N HIS A 113 0.43 3.45 14.00
CA HIS A 113 -0.02 4.73 13.45
C HIS A 113 1.14 5.55 12.89
N ALA A 114 2.22 5.69 13.66
CA ALA A 114 3.40 6.42 13.25
C ALA A 114 4.07 5.83 11.99
N ARG A 115 4.08 4.50 11.86
CA ARG A 115 4.60 3.85 10.66
C ARG A 115 3.66 4.02 9.46
N MET A 116 2.36 3.86 9.67
CA MET A 116 1.35 4.08 8.63
C MET A 116 1.43 5.51 8.08
N GLU A 117 1.54 6.51 8.96
CA GLU A 117 1.71 7.91 8.56
C GLU A 117 2.93 8.10 7.65
N LYS A 118 4.09 7.52 7.99
CA LYS A 118 5.29 7.58 7.13
C LYS A 118 5.08 6.95 5.76
N VAL A 119 4.33 5.85 5.67
CA VAL A 119 3.99 5.26 4.37
C VAL A 119 3.11 6.20 3.57
N LEU A 120 2.08 6.77 4.19
CA LEU A 120 1.18 7.73 3.54
C LEU A 120 1.92 9.00 3.10
N GLU A 121 2.89 9.50 3.87
CA GLU A 121 3.76 10.61 3.47
C GLU A 121 4.55 10.30 2.20
N ILE A 122 5.11 9.08 2.09
CA ILE A 122 5.78 8.65 0.85
C ILE A 122 4.81 8.64 -0.31
N LEU A 123 3.64 8.04 -0.15
CA LEU A 123 2.64 7.95 -1.21
C LEU A 123 2.17 9.35 -1.68
N LEU A 124 1.96 10.27 -0.76
CA LEU A 124 1.57 11.65 -1.07
C LEU A 124 2.69 12.42 -1.77
N ARG A 125 3.95 12.24 -1.36
CA ARG A 125 5.11 12.87 -2.01
C ARG A 125 5.25 12.46 -3.47
N HIS A 126 4.82 11.27 -3.81
CA HIS A 126 4.84 10.73 -5.18
C HIS A 126 3.45 10.71 -5.84
N SER A 127 2.55 11.60 -5.42
CA SER A 127 1.15 11.65 -5.93
C SER A 127 1.06 11.86 -7.44
N ASP A 128 2.03 12.52 -8.05
CA ASP A 128 2.09 12.72 -9.50
C ASP A 128 2.33 11.40 -10.28
N ASP A 129 2.98 10.43 -9.65
CA ASP A 129 3.31 9.14 -10.24
C ASP A 129 2.35 8.02 -9.82
N ILE A 130 1.66 8.20 -8.69
CA ILE A 130 0.74 7.20 -8.13
C ILE A 130 -0.70 7.51 -8.56
N THR A 131 -1.31 6.59 -9.30
CA THR A 131 -2.67 6.77 -9.82
C THR A 131 -3.76 6.36 -8.83
N ARG A 132 -3.46 5.42 -7.93
CA ARG A 132 -4.43 4.90 -6.96
C ARG A 132 -3.77 4.20 -5.80
N VAL A 133 -4.39 4.30 -4.62
CA VAL A 133 -4.09 3.49 -3.44
C VAL A 133 -5.34 2.72 -3.06
N THR A 134 -5.24 1.39 -3.01
CA THR A 134 -6.33 0.49 -2.62
C THR A 134 -5.93 -0.28 -1.37
N PHE A 135 -6.71 -0.15 -0.31
CA PHE A 135 -6.56 -0.99 0.87
C PHE A 135 -7.15 -2.39 0.61
N TRP A 136 -6.48 -3.43 1.12
CA TRP A 136 -6.92 -4.81 0.94
C TRP A 136 -7.92 -5.25 2.01
N GLY A 137 -9.00 -4.52 2.08
CA GLY A 137 -10.11 -4.68 3.00
C GLY A 137 -10.57 -3.36 3.59
N VAL A 138 -11.71 -3.36 4.27
CA VAL A 138 -12.31 -2.18 4.88
C VAL A 138 -11.92 -2.07 6.36
N CYS A 139 -12.19 -3.11 7.14
CA CYS A 139 -11.96 -3.11 8.57
C CYS A 139 -11.09 -4.30 9.01
N ASP A 140 -10.52 -4.19 10.19
CA ASP A 140 -9.67 -5.25 10.77
C ASP A 140 -10.33 -6.63 10.82
N GLY A 141 -11.66 -6.67 10.91
CA GLY A 141 -12.42 -7.92 10.90
C GLY A 141 -12.38 -8.65 9.58
N ASP A 142 -12.29 -7.91 8.47
CA ASP A 142 -12.30 -8.44 7.11
C ASP A 142 -10.90 -8.80 6.59
N SER A 143 -9.85 -8.45 7.34
CA SER A 143 -8.48 -8.70 6.91
C SER A 143 -8.21 -10.18 6.71
N TRP A 144 -7.65 -10.54 5.55
CA TRP A 144 -7.17 -11.89 5.25
C TRP A 144 -6.08 -12.36 6.22
N LEU A 145 -5.35 -11.40 6.82
CA LEU A 145 -4.29 -11.65 7.80
C LEU A 145 -4.81 -12.30 9.09
N ASN A 146 -6.12 -12.30 9.34
CA ASN A 146 -6.73 -13.05 10.43
C ASN A 146 -6.71 -14.58 10.20
N GLY A 147 -6.61 -14.99 8.94
CA GLY A 147 -6.64 -16.41 8.56
C GLY A 147 -5.38 -16.92 7.89
N PHE A 148 -4.53 -16.03 7.40
CA PHE A 148 -3.31 -16.38 6.65
C PHE A 148 -2.17 -15.40 6.98
N PRO A 149 -0.90 -15.85 7.03
CA PRO A 149 -0.43 -17.25 6.95
C PRO A 149 -0.72 -18.05 8.22
N VAL A 150 -1.24 -17.42 9.25
CA VAL A 150 -1.53 -18.03 10.56
C VAL A 150 -3.02 -18.01 10.81
N ARG A 151 -3.64 -19.17 10.92
CA ARG A 151 -5.07 -19.28 11.19
C ARG A 151 -5.40 -18.87 12.62
N GLY A 152 -6.46 -18.06 12.77
CA GLY A 152 -6.95 -17.62 14.06
C GLY A 152 -6.11 -16.50 14.69
N ARG A 153 -5.46 -15.68 13.88
CA ARG A 153 -4.86 -14.41 14.32
C ARG A 153 -5.94 -13.34 14.50
N THR A 154 -5.60 -12.36 15.30
CA THR A 154 -6.38 -11.13 15.44
C THR A 154 -5.49 -9.97 14.99
N ASP A 155 -5.46 -9.70 13.69
CA ASP A 155 -4.63 -8.61 13.14
C ASP A 155 -5.38 -7.27 13.12
N TYR A 156 -4.64 -6.17 13.03
CA TYR A 156 -5.12 -4.78 13.13
C TYR A 156 -4.63 -3.97 11.93
N ALA A 157 -4.69 -4.55 10.76
CA ALA A 157 -3.95 -4.13 9.58
C ALA A 157 -4.59 -3.00 8.76
N LEU A 158 -5.85 -2.65 9.01
CA LEU A 158 -6.67 -1.81 8.14
C LEU A 158 -7.06 -0.47 8.77
N PRO A 159 -7.54 0.52 7.98
CA PRO A 159 -7.86 1.85 8.47
C PRO A 159 -9.04 1.92 9.45
N PHE A 160 -9.93 0.93 9.43
CA PHE A 160 -11.09 0.86 10.33
C PHE A 160 -10.93 -0.30 11.29
N ASP A 161 -11.41 -0.11 12.52
CA ASP A 161 -11.43 -1.16 13.53
C ASP A 161 -12.52 -2.23 13.25
N ARG A 162 -12.57 -3.29 14.06
CA ARG A 162 -13.57 -4.36 13.93
C ARG A 162 -15.01 -3.92 14.15
N LYS A 163 -15.23 -2.71 14.68
CA LYS A 163 -16.55 -2.10 14.86
C LYS A 163 -16.86 -1.08 13.77
N HIS A 164 -16.04 -1.02 12.74
CA HIS A 164 -16.10 -0.06 11.62
C HIS A 164 -15.89 1.39 12.03
N ASN A 165 -15.28 1.65 13.19
CA ASN A 165 -14.87 3.00 13.54
C ASN A 165 -13.56 3.34 12.83
N ALA A 166 -13.48 4.55 12.29
CA ALA A 166 -12.25 5.05 11.70
C ALA A 166 -11.14 5.15 12.76
N LYS A 167 -9.98 4.58 12.48
CA LYS A 167 -8.78 4.79 13.30
C LYS A 167 -8.25 6.22 13.09
N PRO A 168 -7.49 6.79 14.04
CA PRO A 168 -6.94 8.14 13.92
C PRO A 168 -6.21 8.42 12.62
N ILE A 169 -5.59 7.40 12.03
CA ILE A 169 -4.88 7.51 10.75
C ILE A 169 -5.77 7.98 9.60
N VAL A 170 -7.05 7.65 9.61
CA VAL A 170 -8.00 8.09 8.57
C VAL A 170 -8.15 9.60 8.59
N LYS A 171 -8.36 10.17 9.79
CA LYS A 171 -8.43 11.64 9.96
C LYS A 171 -7.12 12.29 9.56
N ARG A 172 -6.00 11.72 10.06
CA ARG A 172 -4.66 12.26 9.75
C ARG A 172 -4.37 12.26 8.25
N PHE A 173 -4.75 11.22 7.54
CA PHE A 173 -4.57 11.13 6.09
C PHE A 173 -5.39 12.21 5.35
N ILE A 174 -6.62 12.45 5.76
CA ILE A 174 -7.45 13.52 5.19
C ILE A 174 -6.79 14.90 5.41
N GLU A 175 -6.25 15.15 6.61
CA GLU A 175 -5.51 16.36 6.91
C GLU A 175 -4.28 16.51 6.01
N MET A 176 -3.47 15.46 5.88
CA MET A 176 -2.28 15.45 5.02
C MET A 176 -2.62 15.72 3.55
N CYS A 177 -3.73 15.20 3.03
CA CYS A 177 -4.19 15.52 1.68
C CYS A 177 -4.56 17.00 1.51
N GLY A 178 -5.07 17.66 2.54
CA GLY A 178 -5.38 19.09 2.52
C GLY A 178 -4.16 19.99 2.71
N GLU A 179 -3.05 19.46 3.23
CA GLU A 179 -1.77 20.16 3.39
C GLU A 179 -0.93 20.21 2.11
N ILE A 180 -1.29 19.42 1.08
CA ILE A 180 -0.63 19.47 -0.24
C ILE A 180 -1.07 20.77 -0.92
N PRO A 181 -0.15 21.67 -1.31
CA PRO A 181 -0.50 22.85 -2.08
C PRO A 181 -1.19 22.43 -3.38
N ALA A 182 -2.25 23.12 -3.75
CA ALA A 182 -2.97 22.89 -5.00
C ALA A 182 -2.18 23.44 -6.21
N ASP A 183 -0.89 23.14 -6.30
CA ASP A 183 -0.01 23.56 -7.39
C ASP A 183 -0.07 22.50 -8.50
N GLY A 184 -1.07 22.64 -9.39
CA GLY A 184 -1.19 21.81 -10.58
C GLY A 184 -2.57 21.79 -11.24
N GLY A 185 -3.55 22.45 -10.63
CA GLY A 185 -4.86 22.64 -11.27
C GLY A 185 -4.84 23.78 -12.26
N ALA A 186 -4.79 23.48 -13.57
CA ALA A 186 -5.05 24.46 -14.60
C ALA A 186 -6.39 25.15 -14.31
N ASP A 187 -6.34 26.45 -14.14
CA ASP A 187 -7.47 27.36 -14.01
C ASP A 187 -8.45 27.14 -15.18
N ASN A 188 -9.54 26.51 -14.90
CA ASN A 188 -10.64 26.31 -15.86
C ASN A 188 -11.88 27.09 -15.38
N THR A 189 -11.67 28.38 -15.03
CA THR A 189 -12.74 29.36 -14.90
C THR A 189 -13.03 30.00 -16.26
N GLY A 190 -13.83 29.32 -17.06
CA GLY A 190 -14.24 29.81 -18.38
C GLY A 190 -15.50 29.11 -18.87
N VAL A 191 -16.57 29.13 -18.08
CA VAL A 191 -17.90 28.88 -18.61
C VAL A 191 -18.69 30.20 -18.47
N GLU A 192 -18.62 31.00 -19.50
CA GLU A 192 -19.57 32.10 -19.67
C GLU A 192 -20.98 31.52 -19.90
N ASP A 193 -21.86 31.82 -18.96
CA ASP A 193 -23.30 31.60 -19.08
C ASP A 193 -23.89 32.58 -20.10
N ASN A 194 -24.10 32.14 -21.31
CA ASN A 194 -24.84 32.87 -22.34
C ASN A 194 -26.26 32.29 -22.47
N ARG A 195 -27.15 32.67 -21.53
CA ARG A 195 -28.59 32.67 -21.75
C ARG A 195 -29.06 34.06 -22.11
N LYS A 196 -29.29 34.25 -23.39
CA LYS A 196 -30.32 35.13 -23.89
C LYS A 196 -30.94 34.54 -25.15
#